data_ff62e7a63a77687c04b470fc943607a3
#
_entry.id   ff62e7a63a77687c04b470fc943607a3
#
_cell.length_a   1.000
_cell.length_b   1.000
_cell.length_c   1.000
_cell.angle_alpha   90.00
_cell.angle_beta   90.00
_cell.angle_gamma   90.00
#
_symmetry.space_group_name_H-M   'P 1'
#
loop_
_entity.id
_entity.type
_entity.pdbx_description
1 polymer ?
#
loop_
_entity_poly.entity_id
_entity_poly.type
_entity_poly.pdbx_seq_one_letter_code
_entity_poly.pdbx_strand_id
1 'polypeptide(L)'
;MKRLRMEKIREILRLREGGFSYRDIAASVGCGKSVVGETIRRADAANVGRVIEHTEAELETLIFPEKKEGADPKELDMMHILAELSKKHVTRQLLWEEYKHEHPDGLMYSQFCDKIRSALKENALEYHKHHKAGEDCEVDWAGTVIPYYDAEARTWMKAVFFVGILPASSYPFVRAYPDQKTPSWIDAHVRMFRFFGGTPRILTPDCTKTAVTTPDLFDPVITKTYQEMAAHYDITIIPARPRKPRDKNLVENTVGNVSRRIIAALRNDHFTSIAEINAAIGRKLDDFINEPFKKMTGCRGSAFDQIDRPALRPLPTTHYEFATFATGKIGPNYHVECAGFFYSVPYEHRGSEYTVRATNATVEVFVRGERVCAHIRRTSGNRYVTLPEHLPEQHRVVSEWNDDRFIGWAGKYGENTVDYIRALLGSVEYSVQAYRACMGILRQAKGVPLDVVERASRTALANGQLSSKYFGLALKQAAKEADEVLAQRVIEHGNIRGAAAFTGGVLHA
;
A
#
# COMPACT_ATOMS: atom_id res chain seq x y z
N MET A 1 -7.23 55.05 3.87
CA MET A 1 -8.64 55.26 4.29
C MET A 1 -9.53 54.51 3.33
N LYS A 2 -10.53 53.71 3.80
CA LYS A 2 -11.50 53.13 2.89
C LYS A 2 -12.32 54.23 2.25
N ARG A 3 -12.40 54.27 0.92
CA ARG A 3 -13.21 55.19 0.15
C ARG A 3 -14.69 55.03 0.50
N LEU A 4 -15.42 56.14 0.71
CA LEU A 4 -16.87 56.13 0.89
C LEU A 4 -17.57 55.71 -0.42
N ARG A 5 -18.70 55.01 -0.30
CA ARG A 5 -19.58 54.70 -1.47
C ARG A 5 -20.10 56.00 -2.10
N MET A 6 -20.23 56.04 -3.41
CA MET A 6 -20.68 57.22 -4.13
C MET A 6 -22.05 57.74 -3.68
N GLU A 7 -22.98 56.83 -3.32
CA GLU A 7 -24.27 57.18 -2.70
C GLU A 7 -24.10 58.10 -1.47
N LYS A 8 -23.17 57.75 -0.55
CA LYS A 8 -22.88 58.54 0.64
C LYS A 8 -22.22 59.88 0.31
N ILE A 9 -21.35 59.91 -0.70
CA ILE A 9 -20.71 61.14 -1.17
C ILE A 9 -21.75 62.07 -1.74
N ARG A 10 -22.65 61.59 -2.56
CA ARG A 10 -23.77 62.36 -3.12
C ARG A 10 -24.67 62.98 -2.03
N GLU A 11 -24.98 62.16 -1.00
CA GLU A 11 -25.80 62.62 0.13
C GLU A 11 -25.08 63.70 0.97
N ILE A 12 -23.76 63.57 1.19
CA ILE A 12 -22.94 64.61 1.84
C ILE A 12 -23.05 65.96 1.09
N LEU A 13 -22.92 65.91 -0.22
CA LEU A 13 -22.95 67.11 -1.06
C LEU A 13 -24.36 67.68 -1.10
N ARG A 14 -25.42 66.88 -1.23
CA ARG A 14 -26.82 67.33 -1.21
C ARG A 14 -27.17 68.00 0.12
N LEU A 15 -26.76 67.44 1.24
CA LEU A 15 -26.98 68.07 2.57
C LEU A 15 -26.17 69.35 2.73
N ARG A 16 -24.99 69.47 2.11
CA ARG A 16 -24.17 70.64 2.11
C ARG A 16 -24.86 71.79 1.32
N GLU A 17 -25.44 71.51 0.17
CA GLU A 17 -26.26 72.44 -0.62
C GLU A 17 -27.47 72.89 0.18
N GLY A 18 -28.06 72.04 1.01
CA GLY A 18 -29.17 72.42 1.92
C GLY A 18 -28.75 73.22 3.14
N GLY A 19 -27.46 73.59 3.27
CA GLY A 19 -26.97 74.49 4.33
C GLY A 19 -26.69 73.83 5.66
N PHE A 20 -26.71 72.51 5.72
CA PHE A 20 -26.44 71.75 6.97
C PHE A 20 -24.98 71.80 7.43
N SER A 21 -24.76 71.79 8.75
CA SER A 21 -23.42 71.84 9.28
C SER A 21 -22.68 70.51 9.07
N TYR A 22 -21.35 70.51 9.03
CA TYR A 22 -20.52 69.31 8.90
C TYR A 22 -20.78 68.26 9.99
N ARG A 23 -21.27 68.73 11.16
CA ARG A 23 -21.60 67.84 12.29
C ARG A 23 -22.91 67.08 12.03
N ASP A 24 -23.91 67.82 11.51
CA ASP A 24 -25.21 67.25 11.19
C ASP A 24 -25.14 66.32 10.00
N ILE A 25 -24.36 66.66 8.97
CA ILE A 25 -24.07 65.83 7.82
C ILE A 25 -23.37 64.54 8.25
N ALA A 26 -22.35 64.63 9.11
CA ALA A 26 -21.62 63.46 9.61
C ALA A 26 -22.53 62.52 10.39
N ALA A 27 -23.44 63.05 11.20
CA ALA A 27 -24.43 62.28 11.96
C ALA A 27 -25.46 61.61 11.03
N SER A 28 -25.96 62.33 10.04
CA SER A 28 -26.96 61.82 9.07
C SER A 28 -26.41 60.69 8.19
N VAL A 29 -25.20 60.88 7.66
CA VAL A 29 -24.59 59.92 6.72
C VAL A 29 -23.85 58.75 7.42
N GLY A 30 -23.67 58.87 8.74
CA GLY A 30 -22.95 57.86 9.55
C GLY A 30 -21.47 57.79 9.15
N CYS A 31 -20.77 58.89 9.16
CA CYS A 31 -19.35 58.99 8.83
C CYS A 31 -18.61 60.02 9.72
N GLY A 32 -17.29 60.03 9.72
CA GLY A 32 -16.51 60.99 10.48
C GLY A 32 -16.57 62.43 9.91
N LYS A 33 -16.60 63.44 10.79
CA LYS A 33 -16.60 64.89 10.39
C LYS A 33 -15.41 65.24 9.47
N SER A 34 -14.24 64.64 9.66
CA SER A 34 -13.07 64.82 8.81
C SER A 34 -13.30 64.30 7.38
N VAL A 35 -14.05 63.22 7.23
CA VAL A 35 -14.42 62.61 5.93
C VAL A 35 -15.40 63.55 5.19
N VAL A 36 -16.38 64.10 5.90
CA VAL A 36 -17.31 65.09 5.32
C VAL A 36 -16.53 66.30 4.82
N GLY A 37 -15.63 66.87 5.65
CA GLY A 37 -14.81 68.02 5.25
C GLY A 37 -13.91 67.77 4.05
N GLU A 38 -13.30 66.58 3.99
CA GLU A 38 -12.46 66.19 2.85
C GLU A 38 -13.28 66.00 1.56
N THR A 39 -14.45 65.38 1.67
CA THR A 39 -15.37 65.17 0.53
C THR A 39 -15.82 66.50 -0.04
N ILE A 40 -16.24 67.41 0.81
CA ILE A 40 -16.69 68.79 0.38
C ILE A 40 -15.53 69.57 -0.26
N ARG A 41 -14.34 69.59 0.33
CA ARG A 41 -13.15 70.22 -0.16
C ARG A 41 -12.80 69.78 -1.60
N ARG A 42 -12.90 68.43 -1.82
CA ARG A 42 -12.66 67.86 -3.16
C ARG A 42 -13.71 68.26 -4.16
N ALA A 43 -14.98 68.32 -3.78
CA ALA A 43 -16.06 68.76 -4.63
C ALA A 43 -15.91 70.22 -4.97
N ASP A 44 -15.55 71.07 -3.99
CA ASP A 44 -15.28 72.53 -4.19
C ASP A 44 -14.07 72.69 -5.13
N ALA A 45 -12.99 71.96 -4.97
CA ALA A 45 -11.82 72.01 -5.83
C ALA A 45 -12.10 71.50 -7.26
N ALA A 46 -13.06 70.64 -7.44
CA ALA A 46 -13.53 70.14 -8.73
C ALA A 46 -14.61 71.06 -9.38
N ASN A 47 -14.99 72.11 -8.72
CA ASN A 47 -16.09 73.02 -9.15
C ASN A 47 -17.39 72.26 -9.45
N VAL A 48 -17.72 71.25 -8.61
CA VAL A 48 -18.98 70.54 -8.77
C VAL A 48 -20.13 71.45 -8.49
N GLY A 49 -20.97 71.75 -9.53
CA GLY A 49 -22.18 72.54 -9.41
C GLY A 49 -23.25 71.78 -8.57
N ARG A 50 -24.52 72.01 -8.90
CA ARG A 50 -25.61 71.35 -8.19
C ARG A 50 -25.51 69.85 -8.34
N VAL A 51 -25.51 69.13 -7.22
CA VAL A 51 -25.35 67.64 -7.18
C VAL A 51 -26.41 66.91 -7.99
N ILE A 52 -27.63 67.49 -8.08
CA ILE A 52 -28.76 66.94 -8.85
C ILE A 52 -28.52 66.93 -10.37
N GLU A 53 -27.59 67.71 -10.85
CA GLU A 53 -27.27 67.86 -12.29
C GLU A 53 -26.27 66.78 -12.76
N HIS A 54 -25.68 65.99 -11.83
CA HIS A 54 -24.66 65.04 -12.16
C HIS A 54 -25.10 63.58 -11.80
N THR A 55 -24.75 62.66 -12.65
CA THR A 55 -24.85 61.20 -12.35
C THR A 55 -23.77 60.80 -11.35
N GLU A 56 -23.92 59.64 -10.72
CA GLU A 56 -22.89 59.11 -9.78
C GLU A 56 -21.53 58.91 -10.47
N ALA A 57 -21.53 58.45 -11.71
CA ALA A 57 -20.31 58.26 -12.52
C ALA A 57 -19.62 59.59 -12.85
N GLU A 58 -20.37 60.61 -13.17
CA GLU A 58 -19.83 61.97 -13.41
C GLU A 58 -19.25 62.56 -12.13
N LEU A 59 -19.98 62.50 -11.01
CA LEU A 59 -19.46 62.88 -9.69
C LEU A 59 -18.22 62.19 -9.31
N GLU A 60 -18.15 60.88 -9.58
CA GLU A 60 -16.96 60.07 -9.34
C GLU A 60 -15.75 60.58 -10.13
N THR A 61 -15.94 60.84 -11.42
CA THR A 61 -14.88 61.35 -12.30
C THR A 61 -14.43 62.76 -11.91
N LEU A 62 -15.34 63.57 -11.48
CA LEU A 62 -15.05 65.03 -11.08
C LEU A 62 -14.34 65.07 -9.71
N ILE A 63 -14.83 64.35 -8.72
CA ILE A 63 -14.30 64.35 -7.33
C ILE A 63 -13.03 63.53 -7.18
N PHE A 64 -12.92 62.49 -7.99
CA PHE A 64 -11.78 61.59 -8.02
C PHE A 64 -11.28 61.41 -9.46
N PRO A 65 -10.75 62.46 -10.09
CA PRO A 65 -10.21 62.33 -11.43
C PRO A 65 -9.15 61.22 -11.41
N GLU A 66 -9.24 60.30 -12.35
CA GLU A 66 -8.16 59.35 -12.59
C GLU A 66 -6.90 60.18 -12.80
N LYS A 67 -5.89 59.94 -11.97
CA LYS A 67 -4.56 60.46 -12.25
C LYS A 67 -4.21 60.00 -13.66
N LYS A 68 -4.17 60.94 -14.65
CA LYS A 68 -3.51 60.61 -15.90
C LYS A 68 -2.10 60.19 -15.53
N GLU A 69 -1.83 58.90 -15.66
CA GLU A 69 -0.50 58.36 -15.62
C GLU A 69 0.27 58.98 -16.79
N GLY A 70 0.89 60.11 -16.52
CA GLY A 70 2.05 60.50 -17.29
C GLY A 70 3.06 59.35 -17.06
N ALA A 71 3.70 58.90 -18.10
CA ALA A 71 4.72 57.86 -18.01
C ALA A 71 5.65 58.16 -16.83
N ASP A 72 5.44 57.46 -15.71
CA ASP A 72 6.27 57.60 -14.53
C ASP A 72 7.62 56.99 -14.93
N PRO A 73 8.75 57.71 -14.87
CA PRO A 73 10.08 57.15 -15.20
C PRO A 73 10.44 55.94 -14.29
N LYS A 74 9.53 55.53 -13.39
CA LYS A 74 9.61 54.39 -12.50
C LYS A 74 8.73 53.21 -12.91
N GLU A 75 8.18 53.25 -14.15
CA GLU A 75 7.30 52.18 -14.63
C GLU A 75 8.08 50.89 -14.82
N LEU A 76 7.67 49.85 -14.09
CA LEU A 76 8.24 48.51 -14.18
C LEU A 76 7.66 47.81 -15.41
N ASP A 77 8.50 47.34 -16.31
CA ASP A 77 8.09 46.37 -17.33
C ASP A 77 7.73 45.03 -16.66
N MET A 78 6.47 44.93 -16.24
CA MET A 78 5.97 43.74 -15.55
C MET A 78 6.00 42.51 -16.43
N MET A 79 5.83 42.66 -17.75
CA MET A 79 5.91 41.52 -18.69
C MET A 79 7.32 40.93 -18.71
N HIS A 80 8.32 41.81 -18.82
CA HIS A 80 9.74 41.38 -18.76
C HIS A 80 10.09 40.77 -17.43
N ILE A 81 9.74 41.42 -16.32
CA ILE A 81 10.03 40.93 -14.95
C ILE A 81 9.41 39.55 -14.70
N LEU A 82 8.16 39.30 -15.12
CA LEU A 82 7.49 38.01 -14.94
C LEU A 82 8.12 36.93 -15.84
N ALA A 83 8.55 37.30 -17.06
CA ALA A 83 9.27 36.38 -17.94
C ALA A 83 10.63 35.98 -17.34
N GLU A 84 11.39 36.93 -16.81
CA GLU A 84 12.68 36.67 -16.17
C GLU A 84 12.55 35.84 -14.90
N LEU A 85 11.54 36.09 -14.06
CA LEU A 85 11.27 35.27 -12.86
C LEU A 85 10.95 33.80 -13.17
N SER A 86 10.56 33.48 -14.40
CA SER A 86 10.34 32.09 -14.82
C SER A 86 11.64 31.31 -15.10
N LYS A 87 12.77 32.00 -15.25
CA LYS A 87 14.06 31.39 -15.54
C LYS A 87 14.71 30.82 -14.28
N LYS A 88 15.46 29.73 -14.45
CA LYS A 88 16.13 29.05 -13.36
C LYS A 88 17.18 29.97 -12.70
N HIS A 89 17.14 30.03 -11.37
CA HIS A 89 18.05 30.84 -10.53
C HIS A 89 17.83 32.37 -10.58
N VAL A 90 16.86 32.90 -11.31
CA VAL A 90 16.52 34.32 -11.26
C VAL A 90 15.66 34.60 -10.00
N THR A 91 16.12 35.54 -9.19
CA THR A 91 15.45 35.93 -7.95
C THR A 91 14.90 37.33 -8.02
N ARG A 92 13.90 37.65 -7.18
CA ARG A 92 13.36 39.03 -7.08
C ARG A 92 14.43 40.03 -6.65
N GLN A 93 15.40 39.58 -5.84
CA GLN A 93 16.52 40.38 -5.41
C GLN A 93 17.41 40.79 -6.59
N LEU A 94 17.77 39.81 -7.44
CA LEU A 94 18.57 40.07 -8.64
C LEU A 94 17.89 41.06 -9.58
N LEU A 95 16.61 40.84 -9.88
CA LEU A 95 15.84 41.75 -10.76
C LEU A 95 15.65 43.15 -10.16
N TRP A 96 15.59 43.25 -8.84
CA TRP A 96 15.53 44.52 -8.17
C TRP A 96 16.90 45.25 -8.22
N GLU A 97 17.99 44.55 -8.09
CA GLU A 97 19.37 45.09 -8.23
C GLU A 97 19.59 45.60 -9.65
N GLU A 98 19.19 44.87 -10.69
CA GLU A 98 19.23 45.27 -12.08
C GLU A 98 18.37 46.52 -12.30
N TYR A 99 17.12 46.55 -11.83
CA TYR A 99 16.24 47.68 -11.89
C TYR A 99 16.83 48.89 -11.16
N LYS A 100 17.45 48.75 -10.01
CA LYS A 100 18.09 49.84 -9.26
C LYS A 100 19.33 50.38 -9.97
N HIS A 101 20.04 49.57 -10.70
CA HIS A 101 21.17 50.01 -11.51
C HIS A 101 20.73 50.94 -12.65
N GLU A 102 19.60 50.64 -13.29
CA GLU A 102 19.02 51.46 -14.35
C GLU A 102 18.26 52.67 -13.80
N HIS A 103 17.65 52.52 -12.61
CA HIS A 103 16.82 53.52 -11.94
C HIS A 103 17.28 53.76 -10.51
N PRO A 104 18.36 54.53 -10.26
CA PRO A 104 18.90 54.76 -8.91
C PRO A 104 17.86 55.33 -7.92
N ASP A 105 16.97 56.19 -8.39
CA ASP A 105 15.86 56.77 -7.61
C ASP A 105 14.56 55.94 -7.68
N GLY A 106 14.61 54.73 -8.27
CA GLY A 106 13.48 53.85 -8.44
C GLY A 106 12.94 53.28 -7.13
N LEU A 107 12.02 52.31 -7.26
CA LEU A 107 11.32 51.68 -6.14
C LEU A 107 12.27 51.02 -5.16
N MET A 108 11.95 51.09 -3.86
CA MET A 108 12.60 50.30 -2.85
C MET A 108 12.17 48.81 -2.98
N TYR A 109 13.00 47.89 -2.50
CA TYR A 109 12.80 46.43 -2.65
C TYR A 109 11.40 45.98 -2.22
N SER A 110 10.88 46.49 -1.10
CA SER A 110 9.54 46.16 -0.62
C SER A 110 8.43 46.56 -1.61
N GLN A 111 8.52 47.81 -2.13
CA GLN A 111 7.56 48.34 -3.12
C GLN A 111 7.64 47.61 -4.46
N PHE A 112 8.86 47.23 -4.89
CA PHE A 112 9.09 46.43 -6.08
C PHE A 112 8.43 45.05 -5.92
N CYS A 113 8.66 44.35 -4.79
CA CYS A 113 8.04 43.08 -4.48
C CYS A 113 6.50 43.17 -4.36
N ASP A 114 5.95 44.28 -3.85
CA ASP A 114 4.51 44.47 -3.75
C ASP A 114 3.87 44.68 -5.12
N LYS A 115 4.51 45.43 -6.04
CA LYS A 115 4.05 45.57 -7.43
C LYS A 115 4.05 44.21 -8.15
N ILE A 116 5.12 43.43 -8.04
CA ILE A 116 5.18 42.08 -8.60
C ILE A 116 4.05 41.19 -8.01
N ARG A 117 3.84 41.25 -6.69
CA ARG A 117 2.77 40.48 -6.03
C ARG A 117 1.38 40.87 -6.53
N SER A 118 1.13 42.15 -6.74
CA SER A 118 -0.13 42.64 -7.29
C SER A 118 -0.33 42.19 -8.74
N ALA A 119 0.67 42.33 -9.59
CA ALA A 119 0.60 41.88 -10.98
C ALA A 119 0.43 40.34 -11.10
N LEU A 120 1.11 39.54 -10.25
CA LEU A 120 0.89 38.12 -10.19
C LEU A 120 -0.53 37.76 -9.74
N LYS A 121 -1.13 38.58 -8.88
CA LYS A 121 -2.51 38.37 -8.40
C LYS A 121 -3.56 38.73 -9.45
N GLU A 122 -3.33 39.81 -10.22
CA GLU A 122 -4.19 40.25 -11.32
C GLU A 122 -4.12 39.29 -12.52
N ASN A 123 -2.95 38.71 -12.78
CA ASN A 123 -2.74 37.73 -13.85
C ASN A 123 -3.06 36.29 -13.42
N ALA A 124 -3.39 36.06 -12.15
CA ALA A 124 -3.80 34.72 -11.67
C ALA A 124 -5.28 34.49 -12.03
N LEU A 125 -5.52 34.03 -13.25
CA LEU A 125 -6.80 33.42 -13.60
C LEU A 125 -6.90 32.13 -12.77
N GLU A 126 -7.65 32.15 -11.65
CA GLU A 126 -8.00 30.99 -10.87
C GLU A 126 -9.12 30.26 -11.61
N TYR A 127 -8.78 29.13 -12.24
CA TYR A 127 -9.78 28.19 -12.74
C TYR A 127 -10.37 27.44 -11.55
N HIS A 128 -11.61 27.74 -11.19
CA HIS A 128 -12.36 26.96 -10.23
C HIS A 128 -12.76 25.62 -10.86
N LYS A 129 -12.00 24.58 -10.53
CA LYS A 129 -12.35 23.20 -10.90
C LYS A 129 -13.64 22.83 -10.16
N HIS A 130 -14.72 22.59 -10.90
CA HIS A 130 -15.93 22.02 -10.31
C HIS A 130 -15.69 20.56 -10.00
N HIS A 131 -15.70 20.21 -8.72
CA HIS A 131 -15.59 18.83 -8.28
C HIS A 131 -16.97 18.21 -8.23
N LYS A 132 -17.14 17.07 -8.89
CA LYS A 132 -18.36 16.28 -8.83
C LYS A 132 -18.35 15.38 -7.62
N ALA A 133 -19.52 15.21 -7.01
CA ALA A 133 -19.71 14.35 -5.85
C ALA A 133 -19.28 12.90 -6.13
N GLY A 134 -18.51 12.30 -5.22
CA GLY A 134 -18.05 10.91 -5.30
C GLY A 134 -17.14 10.58 -6.49
N GLU A 135 -16.72 11.58 -7.28
CA GLU A 135 -15.90 11.35 -8.47
C GLU A 135 -14.43 11.23 -8.14
N ASP A 136 -13.86 12.17 -7.42
CA ASP A 136 -12.42 12.28 -7.18
C ASP A 136 -12.09 12.19 -5.69
N CYS A 137 -10.96 11.56 -5.39
CA CYS A 137 -10.33 11.60 -4.06
C CYS A 137 -8.84 11.88 -4.25
N GLU A 138 -8.37 12.94 -3.67
CA GLU A 138 -6.97 13.33 -3.75
C GLU A 138 -6.24 12.85 -2.50
N VAL A 139 -5.04 12.26 -2.68
CA VAL A 139 -4.26 11.66 -1.59
C VAL A 139 -2.80 12.10 -1.63
N ASP A 140 -2.23 12.29 -0.44
CA ASP A 140 -0.84 12.70 -0.30
C ASP A 140 -0.27 12.31 1.07
N TRP A 141 1.07 12.31 1.19
CA TRP A 141 1.76 12.32 2.46
C TRP A 141 1.99 13.76 2.93
N ALA A 142 1.52 14.10 4.13
CA ALA A 142 1.85 15.39 4.72
C ALA A 142 3.36 15.49 4.99
N GLY A 143 3.97 16.62 4.63
CA GLY A 143 5.39 16.86 4.86
C GLY A 143 5.79 17.03 6.33
N THR A 144 4.82 17.19 7.24
CA THR A 144 5.03 17.30 8.68
C THR A 144 5.19 15.93 9.31
N VAL A 145 6.09 15.79 10.29
CA VAL A 145 6.29 14.56 11.07
C VAL A 145 6.17 14.87 12.57
N ILE A 146 5.73 13.89 13.36
CA ILE A 146 5.73 13.96 14.83
C ILE A 146 6.67 12.88 15.36
N PRO A 147 7.66 13.23 16.23
CA PRO A 147 8.47 12.24 16.91
C PRO A 147 7.64 11.53 18.00
N TYR A 148 7.85 10.22 18.15
CA TYR A 148 7.30 9.44 19.25
C TYR A 148 8.32 8.42 19.74
N TYR A 149 8.22 8.03 21.00
CA TYR A 149 9.07 6.98 21.56
C TYR A 149 8.39 5.63 21.42
N ASP A 150 8.92 4.78 20.56
CA ASP A 150 8.40 3.43 20.38
C ASP A 150 8.80 2.55 21.57
N ALA A 151 7.81 2.13 22.35
CA ALA A 151 8.03 1.36 23.58
C ALA A 151 8.54 -0.07 23.30
N GLU A 152 8.16 -0.66 22.14
CA GLU A 152 8.62 -2.00 21.73
C GLU A 152 10.05 -1.95 21.19
N ALA A 153 10.32 -1.02 20.28
CA ALA A 153 11.64 -0.82 19.68
C ALA A 153 12.62 -0.09 20.62
N ARG A 154 12.13 0.50 21.72
CA ARG A 154 12.88 1.30 22.70
C ARG A 154 13.72 2.41 22.07
N THR A 155 13.17 3.07 21.05
CA THR A 155 13.86 4.13 20.31
C THR A 155 12.89 5.23 19.87
N TRP A 156 13.46 6.40 19.56
CA TRP A 156 12.70 7.48 18.98
C TRP A 156 12.44 7.22 17.49
N MET A 157 11.19 7.27 17.11
CA MET A 157 10.70 7.11 15.74
C MET A 157 10.00 8.39 15.28
N LYS A 158 9.74 8.48 13.97
CA LYS A 158 8.99 9.59 13.37
C LYS A 158 7.72 9.05 12.73
N ALA A 159 6.57 9.55 13.17
CA ALA A 159 5.30 9.29 12.53
C ALA A 159 5.14 10.19 11.29
N VAL A 160 4.77 9.60 10.17
CA VAL A 160 4.38 10.27 8.93
C VAL A 160 2.86 10.22 8.77
N PHE A 161 2.26 11.17 8.04
CA PHE A 161 0.80 11.30 7.99
C PHE A 161 0.29 11.17 6.58
N PHE A 162 -0.60 10.21 6.38
CA PHE A 162 -1.38 10.09 5.16
C PHE A 162 -2.61 10.99 5.26
N VAL A 163 -2.89 11.73 4.20
CA VAL A 163 -4.06 12.61 4.07
C VAL A 163 -4.80 12.25 2.79
N GLY A 164 -6.10 12.02 2.89
CA GLY A 164 -6.98 11.87 1.76
C GLY A 164 -8.14 12.86 1.84
N ILE A 165 -8.62 13.36 0.72
CA ILE A 165 -9.66 14.39 0.68
C ILE A 165 -10.66 14.08 -0.42
N LEU A 166 -11.95 14.20 -0.10
CA LEU A 166 -13.03 14.28 -1.07
C LEU A 166 -13.25 15.76 -1.41
N PRO A 167 -12.87 16.24 -2.61
CA PRO A 167 -12.84 17.66 -2.92
C PRO A 167 -14.21 18.34 -2.90
N ALA A 168 -15.30 17.64 -3.28
CA ALA A 168 -16.64 18.24 -3.39
C ALA A 168 -17.19 18.69 -2.03
N SER A 169 -17.01 17.89 -0.96
CA SER A 169 -17.40 18.24 0.41
C SER A 169 -16.25 18.82 1.24
N SER A 170 -15.02 18.79 0.73
CA SER A 170 -13.77 19.05 1.48
C SER A 170 -13.63 18.16 2.72
N TYR A 171 -14.10 16.91 2.65
CA TYR A 171 -14.10 15.95 3.75
C TYR A 171 -12.76 15.21 3.80
N PRO A 172 -11.98 15.37 4.88
CA PRO A 172 -10.64 14.81 4.97
C PRO A 172 -10.62 13.47 5.70
N PHE A 173 -9.65 12.65 5.36
CA PHE A 173 -9.16 11.52 6.14
C PHE A 173 -7.71 11.77 6.52
N VAL A 174 -7.34 11.47 7.77
CA VAL A 174 -5.95 11.62 8.27
C VAL A 174 -5.57 10.44 9.12
N ARG A 175 -4.38 9.89 8.90
CA ARG A 175 -3.86 8.80 9.71
C ARG A 175 -2.33 8.81 9.77
N ALA A 176 -1.78 8.50 10.94
CA ALA A 176 -0.34 8.36 11.18
C ALA A 176 0.15 6.94 10.86
N TYR A 177 1.36 6.87 10.32
CA TYR A 177 2.08 5.65 9.96
C TYR A 177 3.56 5.73 10.37
N PRO A 178 4.23 4.58 10.58
CA PRO A 178 5.65 4.55 10.93
C PRO A 178 6.57 4.87 9.74
N ASP A 179 6.07 4.70 8.50
CA ASP A 179 6.82 4.95 7.28
C ASP A 179 5.91 5.27 6.09
N GLN A 180 6.53 5.64 4.95
CA GLN A 180 5.84 5.91 3.68
C GLN A 180 5.98 4.75 2.68
N LYS A 181 6.25 3.52 3.14
CA LYS A 181 6.43 2.36 2.27
C LYS A 181 5.10 1.89 1.67
N THR A 182 5.20 1.04 0.65
CA THR A 182 4.02 0.52 -0.06
C THR A 182 2.99 -0.16 0.85
N PRO A 183 3.37 -0.97 1.87
CA PRO A 183 2.38 -1.54 2.79
C PRO A 183 1.57 -0.48 3.55
N SER A 184 2.25 0.56 4.07
CA SER A 184 1.60 1.68 4.77
C SER A 184 0.70 2.49 3.83
N TRP A 185 1.13 2.68 2.57
CA TRP A 185 0.36 3.35 1.53
C TRP A 185 -0.94 2.62 1.22
N ILE A 186 -0.88 1.32 1.02
CA ILE A 186 -2.05 0.49 0.71
C ILE A 186 -3.00 0.41 1.92
N ASP A 187 -2.48 0.16 3.14
CA ASP A 187 -3.31 0.16 4.36
C ASP A 187 -4.04 1.49 4.57
N ALA A 188 -3.36 2.61 4.28
CA ALA A 188 -3.95 3.95 4.37
C ALA A 188 -5.18 4.10 3.48
N HIS A 189 -5.12 3.63 2.23
CA HIS A 189 -6.24 3.66 1.30
C HIS A 189 -7.39 2.75 1.76
N VAL A 190 -7.10 1.53 2.17
CA VAL A 190 -8.11 0.58 2.68
C VAL A 190 -8.87 1.19 3.87
N ARG A 191 -8.14 1.81 4.82
CA ARG A 191 -8.75 2.48 5.97
C ARG A 191 -9.52 3.73 5.60
N MET A 192 -9.03 4.50 4.64
CA MET A 192 -9.69 5.70 4.12
C MET A 192 -11.04 5.34 3.49
N PHE A 193 -11.11 4.31 2.63
CA PHE A 193 -12.36 3.88 2.03
C PHE A 193 -13.37 3.38 3.08
N ARG A 194 -12.88 2.66 4.10
CA ARG A 194 -13.72 2.26 5.24
C ARG A 194 -14.26 3.46 6.03
N PHE A 195 -13.43 4.46 6.24
CA PHE A 195 -13.82 5.70 6.93
C PHE A 195 -14.88 6.48 6.13
N PHE A 196 -14.74 6.56 4.82
CA PHE A 196 -15.75 7.17 3.95
C PHE A 196 -17.01 6.31 3.80
N GLY A 197 -16.94 5.02 4.09
CA GLY A 197 -18.05 4.08 3.88
C GLY A 197 -18.34 3.76 2.42
N GLY A 198 -17.40 4.07 1.52
CA GLY A 198 -17.51 3.86 0.08
C GLY A 198 -16.23 4.24 -0.66
N THR A 199 -16.24 4.08 -1.99
CA THR A 199 -15.10 4.38 -2.86
C THR A 199 -15.42 5.47 -3.87
N PRO A 200 -14.48 6.41 -4.14
CA PRO A 200 -14.60 7.36 -5.25
C PRO A 200 -14.38 6.63 -6.59
N ARG A 201 -14.68 7.29 -7.69
CA ARG A 201 -14.39 6.74 -9.03
C ARG A 201 -12.93 6.90 -9.43
N ILE A 202 -12.33 8.01 -9.04
CA ILE A 202 -10.97 8.39 -9.39
C ILE A 202 -10.18 8.62 -8.10
N LEU A 203 -8.95 8.14 -8.11
CA LEU A 203 -7.97 8.36 -7.06
C LEU A 203 -6.79 9.12 -7.64
N THR A 204 -6.53 10.30 -7.10
CA THR A 204 -5.49 11.22 -7.60
C THR A 204 -4.34 11.29 -6.58
N PRO A 205 -3.36 10.38 -6.65
CA PRO A 205 -2.16 10.46 -5.83
C PRO A 205 -1.19 11.52 -6.35
N ASP A 206 -0.30 12.02 -5.47
CA ASP A 206 0.90 12.69 -5.94
C ASP A 206 1.88 11.69 -6.60
N CYS A 207 2.80 12.19 -7.42
CA CYS A 207 3.85 11.39 -8.06
C CYS A 207 4.87 10.86 -7.04
N THR A 208 4.42 10.10 -6.05
CA THR A 208 5.28 9.43 -5.07
C THR A 208 5.79 8.09 -5.60
N LYS A 209 7.01 7.69 -5.22
CA LYS A 209 7.60 6.39 -5.63
C LYS A 209 6.77 5.18 -5.20
N THR A 210 5.90 5.33 -4.20
CA THR A 210 4.98 4.28 -3.72
C THR A 210 3.78 4.07 -4.63
N ALA A 211 3.36 5.12 -5.34
CA ALA A 211 2.24 5.09 -6.27
C ALA A 211 2.70 4.86 -7.72
N VAL A 212 3.82 5.50 -8.11
CA VAL A 212 4.29 5.56 -9.50
C VAL A 212 5.73 5.08 -9.59
N THR A 213 5.98 4.05 -10.41
CA THR A 213 7.32 3.51 -10.64
C THR A 213 8.14 4.45 -11.53
N THR A 214 7.53 5.00 -12.57
CA THR A 214 8.14 5.94 -13.50
C THR A 214 7.21 7.15 -13.63
N PRO A 215 7.58 8.31 -13.06
CA PRO A 215 6.79 9.53 -13.24
C PRO A 215 6.98 10.05 -14.66
N ASP A 216 5.93 10.02 -15.46
CA ASP A 216 5.85 10.64 -16.78
C ASP A 216 4.71 11.65 -16.82
N LEU A 217 4.81 12.65 -17.73
CA LEU A 217 3.81 13.70 -17.87
C LEU A 217 2.52 13.18 -18.52
N PHE A 218 2.62 12.14 -19.35
CA PHE A 218 1.54 11.63 -20.20
C PHE A 218 1.20 10.16 -19.91
N ASP A 219 2.18 9.34 -19.48
CA ASP A 219 2.00 7.91 -19.25
C ASP A 219 2.75 7.42 -17.98
N PRO A 220 2.29 7.78 -16.77
CA PRO A 220 2.90 7.35 -15.53
C PRO A 220 2.69 5.86 -15.28
N VAL A 221 3.76 5.11 -15.02
CA VAL A 221 3.67 3.69 -14.69
C VAL A 221 3.33 3.49 -13.21
N ILE A 222 2.12 3.03 -12.95
CA ILE A 222 1.61 2.74 -11.60
C ILE A 222 2.16 1.40 -11.10
N THR A 223 2.48 1.29 -9.81
CA THR A 223 2.98 0.03 -9.23
C THR A 223 1.92 -1.07 -9.29
N LYS A 224 2.32 -2.32 -9.56
CA LYS A 224 1.40 -3.46 -9.73
C LYS A 224 0.49 -3.67 -8.50
N THR A 225 1.03 -3.54 -7.30
CA THR A 225 0.27 -3.66 -6.05
C THR A 225 -0.81 -2.58 -5.94
N TYR A 226 -0.52 -1.35 -6.37
CA TYR A 226 -1.46 -0.25 -6.31
C TYR A 226 -2.55 -0.39 -7.38
N GLN A 227 -2.20 -0.90 -8.57
CA GLN A 227 -3.17 -1.26 -9.63
C GLN A 227 -4.12 -2.37 -9.18
N GLU A 228 -3.60 -3.40 -8.50
CA GLU A 228 -4.42 -4.49 -7.98
C GLU A 228 -5.42 -4.00 -6.91
N MET A 229 -4.95 -3.15 -5.99
CA MET A 229 -5.84 -2.50 -5.01
C MET A 229 -6.93 -1.68 -5.71
N ALA A 230 -6.57 -0.89 -6.72
CA ALA A 230 -7.52 -0.08 -7.47
C ALA A 230 -8.56 -0.95 -8.20
N ALA A 231 -8.13 -2.05 -8.82
CA ALA A 231 -9.02 -3.01 -9.46
C ALA A 231 -9.97 -3.68 -8.45
N HIS A 232 -9.48 -4.03 -7.25
CA HIS A 232 -10.31 -4.61 -6.19
C HIS A 232 -11.45 -3.67 -5.74
N TYR A 233 -11.19 -2.36 -5.68
CA TYR A 233 -12.15 -1.33 -5.28
C TYR A 233 -12.89 -0.68 -6.45
N ASP A 234 -12.67 -1.12 -7.69
CA ASP A 234 -13.21 -0.55 -8.94
C ASP A 234 -12.93 0.96 -9.07
N ILE A 235 -11.68 1.36 -8.84
CA ILE A 235 -11.21 2.75 -8.85
C ILE A 235 -10.21 2.95 -9.97
N THR A 236 -10.27 4.09 -10.64
CA THR A 236 -9.25 4.51 -11.62
C THR A 236 -8.20 5.40 -10.94
N ILE A 237 -6.92 5.03 -11.05
CA ILE A 237 -5.82 5.86 -10.56
C ILE A 237 -5.39 6.83 -11.66
N ILE A 238 -5.47 8.14 -11.38
CA ILE A 238 -5.00 9.21 -12.26
C ILE A 238 -4.01 10.06 -11.48
N PRO A 239 -2.70 9.80 -11.58
CA PRO A 239 -1.69 10.58 -10.87
C PRO A 239 -1.73 12.06 -11.29
N ALA A 240 -1.48 12.96 -10.35
CA ALA A 240 -1.38 14.37 -10.64
C ALA A 240 -0.20 14.65 -11.58
N ARG A 241 -0.37 15.61 -12.50
CA ARG A 241 0.67 15.98 -13.48
C ARG A 241 1.89 16.56 -12.76
N PRO A 242 3.11 16.05 -13.02
CA PRO A 242 4.31 16.57 -12.41
C PRO A 242 4.53 18.04 -12.82
N ARG A 243 5.00 18.89 -11.89
CA ARG A 243 5.33 20.32 -12.08
C ARG A 243 4.18 21.25 -12.46
N LYS A 244 2.91 20.88 -12.22
CA LYS A 244 1.76 21.79 -12.37
C LYS A 244 1.03 21.97 -11.01
N PRO A 245 1.55 22.80 -10.10
CA PRO A 245 0.95 23.00 -8.76
C PRO A 245 -0.48 23.55 -8.81
N ARG A 246 -0.85 24.26 -9.89
CA ARG A 246 -2.21 24.83 -10.04
C ARG A 246 -3.32 23.77 -10.15
N ASP A 247 -3.02 22.54 -10.53
CA ASP A 247 -4.00 21.44 -10.61
C ASP A 247 -4.43 20.94 -9.23
N LYS A 248 -3.69 21.29 -8.15
CA LYS A 248 -3.84 20.79 -6.78
C LYS A 248 -4.17 21.85 -5.71
N ASN A 249 -4.54 23.07 -6.10
CA ASN A 249 -4.73 24.18 -5.14
C ASN A 249 -5.68 23.83 -3.97
N LEU A 250 -6.71 23.01 -4.20
CA LEU A 250 -7.65 22.62 -3.13
C LEU A 250 -7.02 21.65 -2.14
N VAL A 251 -6.27 20.68 -2.65
CA VAL A 251 -5.57 19.68 -1.82
C VAL A 251 -4.44 20.31 -1.04
N GLU A 252 -3.57 21.09 -1.68
CA GLU A 252 -2.48 21.78 -0.99
C GLU A 252 -3.03 22.69 0.13
N ASN A 253 -4.13 23.40 -0.11
CA ASN A 253 -4.80 24.20 0.91
C ASN A 253 -5.39 23.33 2.02
N THR A 254 -6.00 22.19 1.70
CA THR A 254 -6.64 21.33 2.70
C THR A 254 -5.59 20.50 3.45
N VAL A 255 -4.58 19.95 2.78
CA VAL A 255 -3.42 19.34 3.45
C VAL A 255 -2.72 20.33 4.35
N GLY A 256 -2.55 21.59 3.90
CA GLY A 256 -2.03 22.67 4.73
C GLY A 256 -2.93 22.99 5.94
N ASN A 257 -4.24 22.96 5.80
CA ASN A 257 -5.18 23.14 6.91
C ASN A 257 -5.16 21.96 7.87
N VAL A 258 -5.18 20.72 7.37
CA VAL A 258 -5.02 19.50 8.16
C VAL A 258 -3.71 19.53 8.92
N SER A 259 -2.60 19.85 8.24
CA SER A 259 -1.27 19.93 8.88
C SER A 259 -1.25 20.95 10.02
N ARG A 260 -1.83 22.14 9.81
CA ARG A 260 -1.89 23.20 10.84
C ARG A 260 -2.84 22.89 11.98
N ARG A 261 -4.03 22.37 11.70
CA ARG A 261 -5.12 22.27 12.68
C ARG A 261 -5.19 20.92 13.38
N ILE A 262 -4.68 19.87 12.77
CA ILE A 262 -4.66 18.53 13.34
C ILE A 262 -3.25 18.15 13.74
N ILE A 263 -2.30 18.08 12.78
CA ILE A 263 -0.96 17.56 13.04
C ILE A 263 -0.15 18.51 13.96
N ALA A 264 -0.06 19.80 13.60
CA ALA A 264 0.69 20.77 14.38
C ALA A 264 0.07 21.03 15.77
N ALA A 265 -1.22 20.79 15.95
CA ALA A 265 -1.89 20.87 17.25
C ALA A 265 -1.39 19.80 18.24
N LEU A 266 -0.87 18.67 17.74
CA LEU A 266 -0.34 17.55 18.53
C LEU A 266 1.19 17.64 18.76
N ARG A 267 1.86 18.70 18.33
CA ARG A 267 3.33 18.82 18.35
C ARG A 267 3.98 18.79 19.74
N ASN A 268 3.21 19.16 20.75
CA ASN A 268 3.69 19.21 22.15
C ASN A 268 3.26 17.99 22.96
N ASP A 269 2.47 17.08 22.37
CA ASP A 269 2.02 15.87 23.03
C ASP A 269 3.12 14.81 22.96
N HIS A 270 3.21 13.97 23.98
CA HIS A 270 4.16 12.86 24.05
C HIS A 270 3.43 11.56 23.76
N PHE A 271 3.93 10.81 22.80
CA PHE A 271 3.33 9.56 22.35
C PHE A 271 4.31 8.40 22.47
N THR A 272 3.78 7.23 22.82
CA THR A 272 4.54 5.98 22.95
C THR A 272 4.21 4.96 21.86
N SER A 273 3.23 5.27 20.99
CA SER A 273 2.85 4.40 19.87
C SER A 273 2.13 5.18 18.76
N ILE A 274 2.14 4.60 17.55
CA ILE A 274 1.32 5.08 16.42
C ILE A 274 -0.18 5.00 16.75
N ALA A 275 -0.60 4.04 17.57
CA ALA A 275 -2.00 3.90 17.99
C ALA A 275 -2.48 5.10 18.81
N GLU A 276 -1.67 5.58 19.76
CA GLU A 276 -1.96 6.79 20.54
C GLU A 276 -2.05 8.03 19.67
N ILE A 277 -1.12 8.20 18.73
CA ILE A 277 -1.16 9.31 17.76
C ILE A 277 -2.47 9.25 16.96
N ASN A 278 -2.85 8.08 16.46
CA ASN A 278 -4.08 7.91 15.69
C ASN A 278 -5.35 8.18 16.51
N ALA A 279 -5.37 7.83 17.79
CA ALA A 279 -6.47 8.17 18.69
C ALA A 279 -6.58 9.70 18.91
N ALA A 280 -5.44 10.39 19.06
CA ALA A 280 -5.40 11.84 19.17
C ALA A 280 -5.83 12.54 17.87
N ILE A 281 -5.38 12.03 16.71
CA ILE A 281 -5.83 12.49 15.39
C ILE A 281 -7.34 12.36 15.26
N GLY A 282 -7.91 11.21 15.65
CA GLY A 282 -9.36 10.98 15.55
C GLY A 282 -10.16 12.08 16.24
N ARG A 283 -9.83 12.42 17.47
CA ARG A 283 -10.48 13.52 18.21
C ARG A 283 -10.37 14.87 17.50
N LYS A 284 -9.17 15.22 17.02
CA LYS A 284 -8.96 16.49 16.30
C LYS A 284 -9.62 16.52 14.93
N LEU A 285 -9.70 15.38 14.26
CA LEU A 285 -10.37 15.22 12.98
C LEU A 285 -11.88 15.41 13.14
N ASP A 286 -12.48 14.81 14.18
CA ASP A 286 -13.90 14.99 14.51
C ASP A 286 -14.24 16.46 14.79
N ASP A 287 -13.41 17.15 15.58
CA ASP A 287 -13.55 18.60 15.83
C ASP A 287 -13.50 19.38 14.50
N PHE A 288 -12.53 19.06 13.64
CA PHE A 288 -12.32 19.74 12.36
C PHE A 288 -13.44 19.49 11.34
N ILE A 289 -13.97 18.29 11.30
CA ILE A 289 -15.08 17.90 10.42
C ILE A 289 -16.37 18.62 10.82
N ASN A 290 -16.62 18.77 12.11
CA ASN A 290 -17.83 19.40 12.64
C ASN A 290 -17.74 20.91 12.81
N GLU A 291 -16.56 21.52 12.53
CA GLU A 291 -16.39 22.96 12.57
C GLU A 291 -17.25 23.67 11.49
N PRO A 292 -18.09 24.65 11.88
CA PRO A 292 -18.91 25.38 10.91
C PRO A 292 -18.07 26.09 9.83
N PHE A 293 -18.56 26.08 8.60
CA PHE A 293 -17.94 26.85 7.53
C PHE A 293 -18.03 28.36 7.78
N LYS A 294 -16.98 29.11 7.45
CA LYS A 294 -16.97 30.58 7.62
C LYS A 294 -17.83 31.35 6.64
N LYS A 295 -18.08 30.79 5.44
CA LYS A 295 -18.76 31.48 4.33
C LYS A 295 -20.00 30.79 3.82
N MET A 296 -20.29 29.58 4.33
CA MET A 296 -21.42 28.74 3.91
C MET A 296 -22.11 28.18 5.16
N THR A 297 -23.35 27.75 5.03
CA THR A 297 -24.07 27.03 6.08
C THR A 297 -23.55 25.60 6.18
N GLY A 298 -23.56 25.03 7.40
CA GLY A 298 -23.15 23.66 7.66
C GLY A 298 -21.66 23.49 7.96
N CYS A 299 -21.21 22.28 7.94
CA CYS A 299 -19.83 21.85 8.22
C CYS A 299 -19.38 20.80 7.17
N ARG A 300 -18.12 20.35 7.24
CA ARG A 300 -17.60 19.32 6.32
C ARG A 300 -18.35 18.00 6.44
N GLY A 301 -18.72 17.60 7.67
CA GLY A 301 -19.51 16.40 7.92
C GLY A 301 -20.90 16.47 7.26
N SER A 302 -21.65 17.56 7.45
CA SER A 302 -22.95 17.73 6.80
C SER A 302 -22.85 17.80 5.27
N ALA A 303 -21.80 18.44 4.73
CA ALA A 303 -21.54 18.48 3.30
C ALA A 303 -21.22 17.07 2.76
N PHE A 304 -20.40 16.30 3.45
CA PHE A 304 -20.11 14.91 3.09
C PHE A 304 -21.38 14.05 3.06
N ASP A 305 -22.22 14.13 4.09
CA ASP A 305 -23.46 13.35 4.19
C ASP A 305 -24.45 13.65 3.07
N GLN A 306 -24.50 14.93 2.65
CA GLN A 306 -25.45 15.37 1.62
C GLN A 306 -24.91 15.27 0.20
N ILE A 307 -23.60 15.39 0.00
CA ILE A 307 -22.98 15.52 -1.32
C ILE A 307 -22.22 14.26 -1.72
N ASP A 308 -21.17 13.87 -0.97
CA ASP A 308 -20.26 12.81 -1.40
C ASP A 308 -20.77 11.42 -1.00
N ARG A 309 -21.27 11.22 0.23
CA ARG A 309 -21.69 9.90 0.72
C ARG A 309 -22.70 9.20 -0.21
N PRO A 310 -23.77 9.87 -0.73
CA PRO A 310 -24.72 9.23 -1.63
C PRO A 310 -24.12 8.88 -3.01
N ALA A 311 -23.04 9.55 -3.41
CA ALA A 311 -22.40 9.40 -4.70
C ALA A 311 -21.22 8.41 -4.72
N LEU A 312 -20.72 8.04 -3.53
CA LEU A 312 -19.68 7.01 -3.40
C LEU A 312 -20.22 5.64 -3.81
N ARG A 313 -19.35 4.81 -4.41
CA ARG A 313 -19.67 3.42 -4.70
C ARG A 313 -19.61 2.56 -3.43
N PRO A 314 -20.42 1.50 -3.31
CA PRO A 314 -20.38 0.61 -2.16
C PRO A 314 -19.03 -0.11 -2.07
N LEU A 315 -18.61 -0.37 -0.83
CA LEU A 315 -17.41 -1.17 -0.59
C LEU A 315 -17.63 -2.62 -1.04
N PRO A 316 -16.59 -3.31 -1.56
CA PRO A 316 -16.65 -4.75 -1.79
C PRO A 316 -16.82 -5.49 -0.45
N THR A 317 -17.36 -6.71 -0.52
CA THR A 317 -17.61 -7.56 0.67
C THR A 317 -16.34 -7.93 1.42
N THR A 318 -15.22 -8.03 0.71
CA THR A 318 -13.90 -8.32 1.29
C THR A 318 -13.00 -7.11 1.19
N HIS A 319 -12.15 -6.93 2.20
CA HIS A 319 -11.13 -5.88 2.15
C HIS A 319 -9.94 -6.34 1.32
N TYR A 320 -9.31 -5.40 0.62
CA TYR A 320 -8.05 -5.68 -0.07
C TYR A 320 -6.97 -6.03 0.96
N GLU A 321 -6.31 -7.15 0.75
CA GLU A 321 -5.15 -7.57 1.52
C GLU A 321 -3.88 -7.27 0.71
N PHE A 322 -2.95 -6.54 1.34
CA PHE A 322 -1.68 -6.20 0.72
C PHE A 322 -0.94 -7.44 0.24
N ALA A 323 -0.51 -7.42 -1.01
CA ALA A 323 0.26 -8.49 -1.62
C ALA A 323 1.55 -7.97 -2.25
N THR A 324 2.60 -8.77 -2.17
CA THR A 324 3.83 -8.59 -2.94
C THR A 324 3.81 -9.48 -4.16
N PHE A 325 4.47 -9.03 -5.23
CA PHE A 325 4.56 -9.78 -6.48
C PHE A 325 6.00 -10.14 -6.78
N ALA A 326 6.20 -11.36 -7.26
CA ALA A 326 7.46 -11.84 -7.82
C ALA A 326 7.18 -12.58 -9.13
N THR A 327 8.09 -12.49 -10.07
CA THR A 327 8.00 -13.18 -11.36
C THR A 327 9.26 -14.01 -11.58
N GLY A 328 9.14 -15.09 -12.32
CA GLY A 328 10.26 -15.96 -12.64
C GLY A 328 9.87 -17.07 -13.59
N LYS A 329 10.74 -18.08 -13.72
CA LYS A 329 10.52 -19.25 -14.54
C LYS A 329 10.53 -20.50 -13.64
N ILE A 330 9.51 -21.37 -13.79
CA ILE A 330 9.38 -22.59 -13.01
C ILE A 330 10.51 -23.54 -13.38
N GLY A 331 11.34 -23.86 -12.39
CA GLY A 331 12.49 -24.75 -12.55
C GLY A 331 12.11 -26.23 -12.76
N PRO A 332 13.11 -27.10 -13.01
CA PRO A 332 12.90 -28.52 -13.21
C PRO A 332 12.36 -29.25 -11.96
N ASN A 333 12.52 -28.66 -10.79
CA ASN A 333 11.99 -29.15 -9.51
C ASN A 333 10.55 -28.69 -9.23
N TYR A 334 9.87 -28.05 -10.20
CA TYR A 334 8.49 -27.54 -10.11
C TYR A 334 8.19 -26.76 -8.82
N HIS A 335 9.16 -25.99 -8.33
CA HIS A 335 8.99 -25.07 -7.21
C HIS A 335 9.23 -23.63 -7.65
N VAL A 336 8.54 -22.71 -7.00
CA VAL A 336 8.74 -21.27 -7.10
C VAL A 336 9.24 -20.73 -5.77
N GLU A 337 10.15 -19.78 -5.80
CA GLU A 337 10.68 -19.17 -4.59
C GLU A 337 9.83 -17.95 -4.19
N CYS A 338 9.51 -17.88 -2.89
CA CYS A 338 8.89 -16.70 -2.29
C CYS A 338 9.42 -16.52 -0.86
N ALA A 339 10.08 -15.38 -0.61
CA ALA A 339 10.61 -14.99 0.70
C ALA A 339 11.48 -16.09 1.37
N GLY A 340 12.33 -16.78 0.59
CA GLY A 340 13.24 -17.82 1.08
C GLY A 340 12.62 -19.19 1.27
N PHE A 341 11.35 -19.38 0.94
CA PHE A 341 10.64 -20.65 0.90
C PHE A 341 10.33 -21.05 -0.55
N PHE A 342 10.28 -22.37 -0.79
CA PHE A 342 10.03 -22.96 -2.10
C PHE A 342 8.68 -23.65 -2.10
N TYR A 343 7.74 -23.18 -2.91
CA TYR A 343 6.38 -23.69 -3.00
C TYR A 343 6.19 -24.49 -4.29
N SER A 344 5.66 -25.69 -4.18
CA SER A 344 5.43 -26.53 -5.35
C SER A 344 4.32 -25.99 -6.25
N VAL A 345 4.45 -26.24 -7.53
CA VAL A 345 3.47 -25.92 -8.58
C VAL A 345 3.19 -27.22 -9.34
N PRO A 346 1.99 -27.46 -9.89
CA PRO A 346 1.74 -28.63 -10.72
C PRO A 346 2.84 -28.79 -11.77
N TYR A 347 3.42 -29.98 -11.83
CA TYR A 347 4.65 -30.27 -12.60
C TYR A 347 4.50 -30.00 -14.11
N GLU A 348 3.26 -30.00 -14.62
CA GLU A 348 2.92 -29.70 -16.02
C GLU A 348 3.34 -28.29 -16.44
N HIS A 349 3.40 -27.35 -15.47
CA HIS A 349 3.81 -25.96 -15.70
C HIS A 349 5.33 -25.75 -15.70
N ARG A 350 6.13 -26.82 -15.59
CA ARG A 350 7.59 -26.73 -15.65
C ARG A 350 8.08 -25.97 -16.88
N GLY A 351 8.96 -25.02 -16.68
CA GLY A 351 9.52 -24.20 -17.78
C GLY A 351 8.65 -22.99 -18.17
N SER A 352 7.42 -22.88 -17.65
CA SER A 352 6.58 -21.72 -17.87
C SER A 352 7.03 -20.52 -17.01
N GLU A 353 6.73 -19.31 -17.49
CA GLU A 353 6.83 -18.11 -16.67
C GLU A 353 5.70 -18.05 -15.66
N TYR A 354 6.03 -17.59 -14.44
CA TYR A 354 5.05 -17.47 -13.37
C TYR A 354 5.04 -16.06 -12.77
N THR A 355 3.91 -15.73 -12.17
CA THR A 355 3.79 -14.63 -11.21
C THR A 355 3.33 -15.20 -9.86
N VAL A 356 4.08 -14.92 -8.81
CA VAL A 356 3.64 -15.17 -7.43
C VAL A 356 2.95 -13.92 -6.92
N ARG A 357 1.79 -14.09 -6.27
CA ARG A 357 1.12 -13.12 -5.43
C ARG A 357 1.19 -13.62 -3.98
N ALA A 358 1.90 -12.91 -3.12
CA ALA A 358 2.07 -13.29 -1.73
C ALA A 358 1.46 -12.26 -0.78
N THR A 359 0.46 -12.68 -0.02
CA THR A 359 -0.12 -11.93 1.10
C THR A 359 0.59 -12.30 2.41
N ASN A 360 0.10 -11.84 3.55
CA ASN A 360 0.61 -12.28 4.84
C ASN A 360 0.25 -13.76 5.14
N ALA A 361 -0.86 -14.26 4.61
CA ALA A 361 -1.38 -15.60 4.90
C ALA A 361 -1.15 -16.59 3.76
N THR A 362 -1.14 -16.16 2.51
CA THR A 362 -1.16 -17.05 1.32
C THR A 362 -0.07 -16.70 0.32
N VAL A 363 0.32 -17.72 -0.44
CA VAL A 363 1.16 -17.64 -1.63
C VAL A 363 0.38 -18.23 -2.79
N GLU A 364 -0.02 -17.42 -3.74
CA GLU A 364 -0.76 -17.82 -4.94
C GLU A 364 0.17 -17.76 -6.15
N VAL A 365 0.13 -18.76 -7.00
CA VAL A 365 0.95 -18.84 -8.21
C VAL A 365 0.06 -18.77 -9.44
N PHE A 366 0.43 -17.87 -10.34
CA PHE A 366 -0.27 -17.64 -11.61
C PHE A 366 0.64 -18.00 -12.77
N VAL A 367 0.11 -18.69 -13.76
CA VAL A 367 0.75 -18.99 -15.06
C VAL A 367 -0.16 -18.46 -16.15
N ARG A 368 0.37 -17.60 -17.05
CA ARG A 368 -0.43 -16.96 -18.11
C ARG A 368 -1.67 -16.22 -17.62
N GLY A 369 -1.61 -15.67 -16.39
CA GLY A 369 -2.75 -14.96 -15.79
C GLY A 369 -3.77 -15.82 -15.05
N GLU A 370 -3.69 -17.16 -15.14
CA GLU A 370 -4.56 -18.08 -14.42
C GLU A 370 -3.89 -18.57 -13.12
N ARG A 371 -4.66 -18.64 -12.03
CA ARG A 371 -4.17 -19.17 -10.75
C ARG A 371 -4.09 -20.68 -10.80
N VAL A 372 -2.86 -21.23 -10.82
CA VAL A 372 -2.60 -22.67 -10.91
C VAL A 372 -2.54 -23.35 -9.57
N CYS A 373 -2.14 -22.66 -8.50
CA CYS A 373 -2.17 -23.17 -7.13
C CYS A 373 -2.12 -22.06 -6.08
N ALA A 374 -2.42 -22.44 -4.82
CA ALA A 374 -2.30 -21.60 -3.66
C ALA A 374 -1.76 -22.39 -2.48
N HIS A 375 -0.92 -21.76 -1.66
CA HIS A 375 -0.32 -22.33 -0.45
C HIS A 375 -0.53 -21.41 0.75
N ILE A 376 -0.55 -21.99 1.93
CA ILE A 376 -0.41 -21.22 3.17
C ILE A 376 1.03 -20.72 3.26
N ARG A 377 1.21 -19.41 3.46
CA ARG A 377 2.54 -18.82 3.58
C ARG A 377 3.25 -19.35 4.83
N ARG A 378 4.50 -19.77 4.67
CA ARG A 378 5.37 -20.19 5.76
C ARG A 378 6.35 -19.06 6.13
N THR A 379 6.62 -18.94 7.42
CA THR A 379 7.62 -18.02 7.99
C THR A 379 8.70 -18.75 8.77
N SER A 380 8.49 -20.05 9.03
CA SER A 380 9.42 -20.93 9.76
C SER A 380 9.22 -22.38 9.36
N GLY A 381 10.16 -23.26 9.72
CA GLY A 381 10.12 -24.69 9.44
C GLY A 381 10.79 -25.07 8.12
N ASN A 382 10.35 -26.18 7.51
CA ASN A 382 10.93 -26.68 6.26
C ASN A 382 10.76 -25.65 5.13
N ARG A 383 11.86 -25.33 4.45
CA ARG A 383 11.88 -24.35 3.34
C ARG A 383 11.13 -24.86 2.10
N TYR A 384 10.93 -26.16 1.94
CA TYR A 384 10.17 -26.76 0.84
C TYR A 384 8.75 -27.08 1.29
N VAL A 385 7.78 -26.46 0.63
CA VAL A 385 6.33 -26.67 0.83
C VAL A 385 5.81 -27.38 -0.40
N THR A 386 5.72 -28.69 -0.33
CA THR A 386 5.35 -29.53 -1.48
C THR A 386 3.99 -30.16 -1.25
N LEU A 387 3.07 -29.93 -2.18
CA LEU A 387 1.76 -30.61 -2.21
C LEU A 387 1.89 -31.90 -3.05
N PRO A 388 1.42 -33.05 -2.57
CA PRO A 388 1.53 -34.34 -3.29
C PRO A 388 0.88 -34.32 -4.67
N GLU A 389 -0.22 -33.60 -4.84
CA GLU A 389 -0.94 -33.42 -6.12
C GLU A 389 -0.12 -32.69 -7.18
N HIS A 390 0.89 -31.92 -6.79
CA HIS A 390 1.76 -31.20 -7.72
C HIS A 390 2.89 -32.08 -8.30
N LEU A 391 3.08 -33.29 -7.74
CA LEU A 391 4.16 -34.19 -8.09
C LEU A 391 3.76 -35.06 -9.27
N PRO A 392 4.67 -35.37 -10.23
CA PRO A 392 4.47 -36.44 -11.16
C PRO A 392 4.34 -37.77 -10.40
N GLU A 393 3.59 -38.72 -10.94
CA GLU A 393 3.28 -39.98 -10.26
C GLU A 393 4.53 -40.70 -9.74
N GLN A 394 5.62 -40.72 -10.53
CA GLN A 394 6.89 -41.29 -10.15
C GLN A 394 7.51 -40.67 -8.87
N HIS A 395 7.39 -39.35 -8.72
CA HIS A 395 7.92 -38.61 -7.57
C HIS A 395 6.98 -38.70 -6.37
N ARG A 396 5.66 -38.78 -6.59
CA ARG A 396 4.66 -38.95 -5.53
C ARG A 396 4.87 -40.23 -4.74
N VAL A 397 5.15 -41.37 -5.44
CA VAL A 397 5.48 -42.62 -4.80
C VAL A 397 6.70 -42.49 -3.88
N VAL A 398 7.71 -41.71 -4.30
CA VAL A 398 8.95 -41.50 -3.49
C VAL A 398 8.71 -40.53 -2.34
N SER A 399 7.87 -39.49 -2.53
CA SER A 399 7.57 -38.49 -1.48
C SER A 399 6.75 -39.07 -0.31
N GLU A 400 6.05 -40.19 -0.53
CA GLU A 400 5.31 -40.89 0.49
C GLU A 400 6.21 -41.76 1.38
N TRP A 401 7.50 -41.89 1.05
CA TRP A 401 8.46 -42.65 1.85
C TRP A 401 8.80 -41.84 3.11
N ASN A 402 8.47 -42.43 4.25
CA ASN A 402 8.85 -41.98 5.57
C ASN A 402 9.15 -43.16 6.47
N ASP A 403 9.79 -42.94 7.61
CA ASP A 403 10.21 -43.97 8.54
C ASP A 403 9.04 -44.83 8.99
N ASP A 404 7.90 -44.22 9.37
CA ASP A 404 6.72 -44.95 9.86
C ASP A 404 6.11 -45.85 8.79
N ARG A 405 6.15 -45.46 7.53
CA ARG A 405 5.67 -46.30 6.42
C ARG A 405 6.53 -47.52 6.21
N PHE A 406 7.86 -47.40 6.27
CA PHE A 406 8.78 -48.52 6.15
C PHE A 406 8.65 -49.47 7.35
N ILE A 407 8.52 -48.92 8.56
CA ILE A 407 8.25 -49.66 9.79
C ILE A 407 6.91 -50.40 9.69
N GLY A 408 5.84 -49.73 9.25
CA GLY A 408 4.52 -50.34 9.03
C GLY A 408 4.53 -51.47 7.98
N TRP A 409 5.30 -51.31 6.88
CA TRP A 409 5.46 -52.38 5.90
C TRP A 409 6.26 -53.54 6.45
N ALA A 410 7.31 -53.31 7.25
CA ALA A 410 8.08 -54.34 7.93
C ALA A 410 7.22 -55.12 8.92
N GLY A 411 6.27 -54.47 9.58
CA GLY A 411 5.33 -55.11 10.52
C GLY A 411 4.47 -56.21 9.92
N LYS A 412 4.29 -56.23 8.57
CA LYS A 412 3.61 -57.33 7.87
C LYS A 412 4.39 -58.62 7.89
N TYR A 413 5.69 -58.58 8.13
CA TYR A 413 6.57 -59.76 8.17
C TYR A 413 6.87 -60.21 9.60
N GLY A 414 6.91 -59.30 10.58
CA GLY A 414 7.11 -59.62 11.99
C GLY A 414 8.04 -58.64 12.70
N GLU A 415 8.22 -58.85 14.02
CA GLU A 415 8.96 -57.92 14.91
C GLU A 415 10.46 -57.82 14.57
N ASN A 416 11.11 -58.96 14.24
CA ASN A 416 12.52 -58.91 13.88
C ASN A 416 12.78 -58.12 12.60
N THR A 417 11.83 -58.14 11.67
CA THR A 417 11.91 -57.34 10.43
C THR A 417 11.71 -55.86 10.73
N VAL A 418 10.81 -55.52 11.66
CA VAL A 418 10.63 -54.13 12.15
C VAL A 418 11.91 -53.63 12.80
N ASP A 419 12.51 -54.39 13.70
CA ASP A 419 13.74 -54.03 14.40
C ASP A 419 14.92 -53.87 13.45
N TYR A 420 15.01 -54.74 12.43
CA TYR A 420 16.01 -54.59 11.37
C TYR A 420 15.88 -53.30 10.57
N ILE A 421 14.65 -52.96 10.16
CA ILE A 421 14.37 -51.70 9.44
C ILE A 421 14.63 -50.51 10.34
N ARG A 422 14.23 -50.52 11.63
CA ARG A 422 14.55 -49.45 12.59
C ARG A 422 16.05 -49.23 12.74
N ALA A 423 16.80 -50.32 12.92
CA ALA A 423 18.25 -50.28 13.04
C ALA A 423 18.90 -49.67 11.77
N LEU A 424 18.41 -50.07 10.59
CA LEU A 424 18.88 -49.54 9.32
C LEU A 424 18.59 -48.04 9.17
N LEU A 425 17.38 -47.58 9.52
CA LEU A 425 17.00 -46.16 9.50
C LEU A 425 17.84 -45.35 10.50
N GLY A 426 18.12 -45.89 11.69
CA GLY A 426 18.97 -45.26 12.70
C GLY A 426 20.48 -45.33 12.44
N SER A 427 20.93 -46.10 11.47
CA SER A 427 22.37 -46.28 11.15
C SER A 427 22.95 -45.15 10.30
N VAL A 428 22.11 -44.24 9.81
CA VAL A 428 22.48 -43.10 8.93
C VAL A 428 22.10 -41.78 9.59
N GLU A 429 22.82 -40.73 9.26
CA GLU A 429 22.55 -39.39 9.79
C GLU A 429 21.16 -38.86 9.40
N TYR A 430 20.72 -39.17 8.16
CA TYR A 430 19.40 -38.81 7.63
C TYR A 430 18.69 -40.05 7.12
N SER A 431 17.55 -40.43 7.71
CA SER A 431 16.79 -41.66 7.39
C SER A 431 16.50 -41.82 5.89
N VAL A 432 16.35 -40.74 5.15
CA VAL A 432 16.13 -40.72 3.67
C VAL A 432 17.22 -41.49 2.92
N GLN A 433 18.47 -41.54 3.44
CA GLN A 433 19.58 -42.24 2.83
C GLN A 433 19.37 -43.77 2.86
N ALA A 434 18.64 -44.27 3.87
CA ALA A 434 18.33 -45.69 4.03
C ALA A 434 17.10 -46.16 3.24
N TYR A 435 16.22 -45.24 2.78
CA TYR A 435 14.94 -45.64 2.17
C TYR A 435 15.06 -46.58 0.97
N ARG A 436 16.08 -46.37 0.12
CA ARG A 436 16.35 -47.30 -1.01
C ARG A 436 16.73 -48.71 -0.51
N ALA A 437 17.49 -48.81 0.57
CA ALA A 437 17.87 -50.08 1.17
C ALA A 437 16.65 -50.73 1.82
N CYS A 438 15.82 -50.01 2.57
CA CYS A 438 14.57 -50.49 3.12
C CYS A 438 13.64 -51.05 2.04
N MET A 439 13.46 -50.30 0.93
CA MET A 439 12.67 -50.79 -0.20
C MET A 439 13.25 -52.05 -0.81
N GLY A 440 14.59 -52.16 -0.95
CA GLY A 440 15.27 -53.34 -1.45
C GLY A 440 15.03 -54.54 -0.57
N ILE A 441 15.04 -54.39 0.76
CA ILE A 441 14.77 -55.47 1.75
C ILE A 441 13.32 -55.92 1.62
N LEU A 442 12.35 -55.01 1.65
CA LEU A 442 10.93 -55.37 1.57
C LEU A 442 10.53 -55.99 0.23
N ARG A 443 11.21 -55.63 -0.87
CA ARG A 443 11.04 -56.30 -2.17
C ARG A 443 11.55 -57.73 -2.14
N GLN A 444 12.71 -57.99 -1.52
CA GLN A 444 13.28 -59.34 -1.40
C GLN A 444 12.44 -60.23 -0.49
N ALA A 445 11.80 -59.64 0.54
CA ALA A 445 10.90 -60.37 1.46
C ALA A 445 9.56 -60.76 0.80
N LYS A 446 9.19 -60.09 -0.33
CA LYS A 446 7.89 -60.32 -0.98
C LYS A 446 7.78 -61.75 -1.52
N GLY A 447 6.76 -62.49 -1.07
CA GLY A 447 6.49 -63.88 -1.48
C GLY A 447 7.31 -64.92 -0.79
N VAL A 448 8.13 -64.51 0.18
CA VAL A 448 8.90 -65.45 1.04
C VAL A 448 8.07 -65.74 2.29
N PRO A 449 8.10 -67.04 2.82
CA PRO A 449 7.43 -67.39 4.07
C PRO A 449 7.87 -66.46 5.24
N LEU A 450 6.92 -66.07 6.09
CA LEU A 450 7.15 -65.08 7.17
C LEU A 450 8.24 -65.54 8.16
N ASP A 451 8.25 -66.84 8.52
CA ASP A 451 9.25 -67.42 9.43
C ASP A 451 10.67 -67.36 8.87
N VAL A 452 10.83 -67.53 7.55
CA VAL A 452 12.12 -67.42 6.85
C VAL A 452 12.58 -65.93 6.85
N VAL A 453 11.68 -64.99 6.57
CA VAL A 453 11.98 -63.52 6.60
C VAL A 453 12.37 -63.07 8.01
N GLU A 454 11.65 -63.50 9.02
CA GLU A 454 11.94 -63.21 10.43
C GLU A 454 13.28 -63.78 10.91
N ARG A 455 13.62 -65.04 10.53
CA ARG A 455 14.93 -65.55 10.79
C ARG A 455 16.05 -64.85 10.13
N ALA A 456 15.88 -64.48 8.85
CA ALA A 456 16.85 -63.71 8.10
C ALA A 456 17.08 -62.34 8.72
N SER A 457 16.00 -61.65 9.10
CA SER A 457 16.05 -60.33 9.76
C SER A 457 16.80 -60.39 11.09
N ARG A 458 16.49 -61.40 11.94
CA ARG A 458 17.16 -61.66 13.23
C ARG A 458 18.66 -61.94 13.05
N THR A 459 19.02 -62.76 12.08
CA THR A 459 20.43 -63.15 11.82
C THR A 459 21.19 -61.88 11.29
N ALA A 460 20.63 -61.16 10.36
CA ALA A 460 21.28 -59.99 9.82
C ALA A 460 21.45 -58.86 10.87
N LEU A 461 20.46 -58.69 11.75
CA LEU A 461 20.53 -57.73 12.86
C LEU A 461 21.59 -58.16 13.90
N ALA A 462 21.60 -59.46 14.32
CA ALA A 462 22.57 -59.96 15.27
C ALA A 462 24.02 -59.81 14.79
N ASN A 463 24.25 -59.91 13.48
CA ASN A 463 25.56 -59.76 12.87
C ASN A 463 25.92 -58.26 12.61
N GLY A 464 25.05 -57.29 12.98
CA GLY A 464 25.27 -55.85 12.75
C GLY A 464 25.34 -55.46 11.29
N GLN A 465 24.80 -56.28 10.38
CA GLN A 465 24.94 -56.10 8.94
C GLN A 465 23.71 -55.39 8.33
N LEU A 466 23.70 -54.07 8.37
CA LEU A 466 22.57 -53.21 8.01
C LEU A 466 22.63 -52.82 6.54
N SER A 467 22.29 -53.74 5.63
CA SER A 467 22.16 -53.41 4.20
C SER A 467 21.24 -54.37 3.45
N SER A 468 20.63 -53.94 2.36
CA SER A 468 19.79 -54.75 1.48
C SER A 468 20.56 -55.98 0.89
N LYS A 469 21.87 -55.85 0.63
CA LYS A 469 22.70 -56.91 0.11
C LYS A 469 22.86 -58.06 1.14
N TYR A 470 23.22 -57.71 2.37
CA TYR A 470 23.42 -58.73 3.44
C TYR A 470 22.11 -59.33 3.89
N PHE A 471 21.02 -58.58 3.92
CA PHE A 471 19.69 -59.16 4.13
C PHE A 471 19.37 -60.24 3.11
N GLY A 472 19.67 -59.98 1.82
CA GLY A 472 19.46 -60.99 0.77
C GLY A 472 20.29 -62.26 0.93
N LEU A 473 21.52 -62.14 1.46
CA LEU A 473 22.34 -63.33 1.81
C LEU A 473 21.75 -64.10 2.99
N ALA A 474 21.34 -63.38 4.04
CA ALA A 474 20.69 -64.02 5.21
C ALA A 474 19.37 -64.68 4.81
N LEU A 475 18.60 -64.06 3.89
CA LEU A 475 17.35 -64.61 3.39
C LEU A 475 17.57 -65.94 2.62
N LYS A 476 18.59 -65.99 1.77
CA LYS A 476 18.96 -67.21 1.03
C LYS A 476 19.41 -68.35 2.00
N GLN A 477 20.18 -68.01 3.03
CA GLN A 477 20.63 -68.94 4.01
C GLN A 477 19.45 -69.46 4.85
N ALA A 478 18.57 -68.55 5.32
CA ALA A 478 17.38 -68.96 6.10
C ALA A 478 16.39 -69.83 5.28
N ALA A 479 16.28 -69.59 3.97
CA ALA A 479 15.46 -70.37 3.07
C ALA A 479 16.06 -71.83 2.93
N LYS A 480 17.39 -71.89 2.71
CA LYS A 480 18.09 -73.23 2.63
C LYS A 480 17.94 -74.07 3.92
N GLU A 481 18.09 -73.41 5.06
CA GLU A 481 17.88 -74.05 6.36
C GLU A 481 16.43 -74.56 6.56
N ALA A 482 15.45 -73.77 6.07
CA ALA A 482 14.05 -74.19 6.11
C ALA A 482 13.77 -75.39 5.21
N ASP A 483 14.36 -75.38 4.00
CA ASP A 483 14.26 -76.55 3.08
C ASP A 483 14.94 -77.83 3.67
N GLU A 484 16.11 -77.67 4.31
CA GLU A 484 16.81 -78.77 4.98
C GLU A 484 16.00 -79.32 6.14
N VAL A 485 15.36 -78.46 6.97
CA VAL A 485 14.46 -78.90 8.06
C VAL A 485 13.22 -79.60 7.51
N LEU A 486 12.67 -79.12 6.41
CA LEU A 486 11.56 -79.83 5.75
C LEU A 486 11.96 -81.19 5.16
N ALA A 487 13.15 -81.26 4.57
CA ALA A 487 13.71 -82.51 4.06
C ALA A 487 14.05 -83.50 5.15
N GLN A 488 14.45 -83.04 6.35
CA GLN A 488 14.75 -83.88 7.54
C GLN A 488 13.50 -84.30 8.31
N ARG A 489 12.33 -83.75 8.05
CA ARG A 489 11.09 -84.31 8.61
C ARG A 489 10.89 -85.72 8.06
N VAL A 490 11.38 -86.66 8.78
CA VAL A 490 11.02 -88.07 8.59
C VAL A 490 9.51 -88.12 8.77
N ILE A 491 8.82 -88.51 7.72
CA ILE A 491 7.41 -88.78 7.81
C ILE A 491 7.31 -90.10 8.56
N GLU A 492 7.16 -90.07 9.87
CA GLU A 492 6.74 -91.23 10.65
C GLU A 492 5.29 -91.51 10.32
N HIS A 493 5.11 -92.34 9.28
CA HIS A 493 3.80 -92.85 8.93
C HIS A 493 3.82 -94.35 9.24
N GLY A 494 2.90 -94.88 10.07
CA GLY A 494 2.79 -96.27 10.43
C GLY A 494 2.67 -97.25 9.27
N ASN A 495 2.55 -96.73 8.03
CA ASN A 495 2.51 -97.52 6.79
C ASN A 495 3.80 -97.45 5.96
N ILE A 496 4.89 -96.80 6.46
CA ILE A 496 6.18 -96.81 5.76
C ILE A 496 6.84 -98.23 6.14
N ARG A 497 6.76 -99.14 5.21
CA ARG A 497 7.48 -100.42 5.33
C ARG A 497 8.98 -100.15 5.20
N GLY A 498 9.72 -100.19 6.29
CA GLY A 498 11.18 -100.08 6.29
C GLY A 498 11.84 -101.22 5.45
N ALA A 499 13.13 -101.05 5.11
CA ALA A 499 13.92 -102.00 4.31
C ALA A 499 13.81 -103.46 4.83
N ALA A 500 13.55 -103.66 6.10
CA ALA A 500 13.34 -104.98 6.69
C ALA A 500 12.09 -105.73 6.19
N ALA A 501 11.11 -105.00 5.58
CA ALA A 501 9.90 -105.62 5.01
C ALA A 501 10.15 -106.26 3.63
N PHE A 502 11.31 -106.01 3.01
CA PHE A 502 11.71 -106.61 1.73
C PHE A 502 12.77 -107.68 1.81
N THR A 503 13.27 -108.01 3.02
CA THR A 503 14.33 -109.06 3.21
C THR A 503 13.84 -110.40 3.75
N GLY A 504 12.56 -110.62 3.89
CA GLY A 504 11.97 -111.82 4.48
C GLY A 504 11.08 -112.64 3.55
N GLY A 505 11.63 -113.19 2.48
CA GLY A 505 10.94 -114.14 1.60
C GLY A 505 11.81 -115.29 1.21
N VAL A 506 12.03 -116.15 2.13
CA VAL A 506 12.57 -117.48 1.80
C VAL A 506 11.38 -118.39 1.57
N LEU A 507 11.35 -118.91 0.37
CA LEU A 507 10.54 -120.00 -0.03
C LEU A 507 10.69 -121.22 0.86
N HIS A 508 9.62 -121.84 1.30
CA HIS A 508 9.56 -123.27 1.50
C HIS A 508 8.30 -123.79 0.86
N ALA A 509 8.54 -124.70 -0.07
CA ALA A 509 7.87 -125.78 -0.73
C ALA A 509 6.35 -125.86 -0.63
#